data_a1264f17b178ca4a76cb3e2b87992d94
#
_entry.id   a1264f17b178ca4a76cb3e2b87992d94
#
_cell.length_a   1.000
_cell.length_b   1.000
_cell.length_c   1.000
_cell.angle_alpha   90.00
_cell.angle_beta   90.00
_cell.angle_gamma   90.00
#
_symmetry.space_group_name_H-M   'P 1'
#
loop_
_entity.id
_entity.type
_entity.pdbx_description
1 polymer ?
#
loop_
_entity_poly.entity_id
_entity_poly.type
_entity_poly.pdbx_seq_one_letter_code
_entity_poly.pdbx_strand_id
1 'polypeptide(L)'
;MKNKFNVYIDEKNKSVIAVCRYAGRNIRAVAKCAPEDTFDIEFGTKLAIARCEVKVAKLKIQNASAAYLKASVEADKAQRKYDKMKDYYMDAVDQFDDANVEVEELIKSIM
;
A
#
# COMPACT_ATOMS: atom_id res chain seq x y z
N MET A 1 11.33 -4.90 -13.34
CA MET A 1 12.72 -5.29 -13.12
C MET A 1 12.78 -6.63 -12.40
N LYS A 2 13.53 -7.59 -12.95
CA LYS A 2 13.66 -8.90 -12.29
C LYS A 2 14.60 -8.80 -11.09
N ASN A 3 14.24 -9.47 -10.01
CA ASN A 3 15.10 -9.57 -8.85
C ASN A 3 16.36 -10.37 -9.18
N LYS A 4 17.47 -10.00 -8.55
CA LYS A 4 18.69 -10.80 -8.63
C LYS A 4 18.67 -11.84 -7.53
N PHE A 5 18.99 -13.08 -7.89
CA PHE A 5 19.01 -14.19 -6.96
C PHE A 5 20.40 -14.74 -6.78
N ASN A 6 20.78 -14.95 -5.54
CA ASN A 6 21.95 -15.75 -5.21
C ASN A 6 21.46 -17.16 -4.91
N VAL A 7 22.08 -18.14 -5.53
CA VAL A 7 21.67 -19.53 -5.40
C VAL A 7 22.78 -20.32 -4.72
N TYR A 8 22.41 -21.06 -3.69
CA TYR A 8 23.33 -21.92 -2.94
C TYR A 8 22.83 -23.35 -3.05
N ILE A 9 23.73 -24.27 -3.38
CA ILE A 9 23.42 -25.67 -3.56
C ILE A 9 23.99 -26.48 -2.41
N ASP A 10 23.14 -27.21 -1.70
CA ASP A 10 23.52 -28.09 -0.62
C ASP A 10 23.32 -29.53 -1.08
N GLU A 11 24.35 -30.12 -1.65
CA GLU A 11 24.28 -31.47 -2.18
C GLU A 11 24.06 -32.53 -1.09
N LYS A 12 24.61 -32.30 0.09
CA LYS A 12 24.47 -33.19 1.22
C LYS A 12 23.01 -33.38 1.65
N ASN A 13 22.27 -32.29 1.68
CA ASN A 13 20.85 -32.27 2.06
C ASN A 13 19.92 -32.23 0.85
N LYS A 14 20.46 -32.39 -0.35
CA LYS A 14 19.69 -32.37 -1.62
C LYS A 14 18.75 -31.15 -1.67
N SER A 15 19.26 -29.97 -1.37
CA SER A 15 18.48 -28.74 -1.39
C SER A 15 19.16 -27.63 -2.15
N VAL A 16 18.33 -26.72 -2.68
CA VAL A 16 18.77 -25.51 -3.34
C VAL A 16 18.14 -24.33 -2.60
N ILE A 17 18.94 -23.34 -2.29
CA ILE A 17 18.49 -22.15 -1.56
C ILE A 17 18.63 -20.95 -2.47
N ALA A 18 17.54 -20.24 -2.71
CA ALA A 18 17.55 -18.98 -3.43
C ALA A 18 17.37 -17.83 -2.44
N VAL A 19 18.20 -16.79 -2.59
CA VAL A 19 18.15 -15.60 -1.75
C VAL A 19 18.12 -14.36 -2.64
N CYS A 20 17.25 -13.45 -2.33
CA CYS A 20 17.25 -12.12 -2.96
C CYS A 20 17.00 -11.05 -1.90
N ARG A 21 17.17 -9.81 -2.30
CA ARG A 21 16.98 -8.68 -1.39
C ARG A 21 15.79 -7.86 -1.85
N TYR A 22 14.88 -7.56 -0.92
CA TYR A 22 13.74 -6.72 -1.19
C TYR A 22 13.44 -5.85 0.03
N ALA A 23 13.29 -4.54 -0.19
CA ALA A 23 12.97 -3.57 0.86
C ALA A 23 13.95 -3.63 2.05
N GLY A 24 15.24 -3.81 1.77
CA GLY A 24 16.29 -3.89 2.78
C GLY A 24 16.33 -5.20 3.55
N ARG A 25 15.55 -6.21 3.14
CA ARG A 25 15.47 -7.53 3.79
C ARG A 25 15.96 -8.63 2.86
N ASN A 26 16.58 -9.64 3.44
CA ASN A 26 16.95 -10.84 2.70
C ASN A 26 15.75 -11.79 2.68
N ILE A 27 15.33 -12.17 1.48
CA ILE A 27 14.24 -13.09 1.25
C ILE A 27 14.84 -14.43 0.80
N ARG A 28 14.47 -15.50 1.49
CA ARG A 28 15.06 -16.82 1.28
C ARG A 28 13.97 -17.84 0.99
N ALA A 29 14.22 -18.72 0.04
CA ALA A 29 13.36 -19.87 -0.25
C ALA A 29 14.20 -21.09 -0.52
N VAL A 30 13.67 -22.25 -0.18
CA VAL A 30 14.39 -23.52 -0.28
C VAL A 30 13.55 -24.50 -1.12
N ALA A 31 14.22 -25.22 -2.01
CA ALA A 31 13.66 -26.38 -2.71
C ALA A 31 14.44 -27.61 -2.25
N LYS A 32 13.75 -28.51 -1.56
CA LYS A 32 14.37 -29.71 -1.03
C LYS A 32 13.88 -30.95 -1.78
N CYS A 33 14.81 -31.77 -2.28
CA CYS A 33 14.50 -33.03 -2.93
C CYS A 33 14.23 -34.09 -1.88
N ALA A 34 13.29 -34.98 -2.14
CA ALA A 34 13.05 -36.12 -1.26
C ALA A 34 14.27 -37.07 -1.25
N PRO A 35 14.59 -37.69 -0.12
CA PRO A 35 15.80 -38.55 -0.01
C PRO A 35 15.87 -39.66 -1.04
N GLU A 36 14.72 -40.19 -1.43
CA GLU A 36 14.61 -41.29 -2.38
C GLU A 36 14.70 -40.89 -3.85
N ASP A 37 14.57 -39.56 -4.14
CA ASP A 37 14.58 -39.04 -5.49
C ASP A 37 16.00 -38.64 -5.93
N THR A 38 16.23 -38.63 -7.25
CA THR A 38 17.47 -38.12 -7.82
C THR A 38 17.46 -36.58 -7.70
N PHE A 39 18.54 -36.04 -7.16
CA PHE A 39 18.66 -34.58 -7.00
C PHE A 39 18.91 -33.91 -8.36
N ASP A 40 17.95 -33.12 -8.80
CA ASP A 40 18.02 -32.32 -10.02
C ASP A 40 18.28 -30.86 -9.65
N ILE A 41 19.53 -30.43 -9.81
CA ILE A 41 19.98 -29.11 -9.44
C ILE A 41 19.27 -28.03 -10.29
N GLU A 42 19.10 -28.30 -11.58
CA GLU A 42 18.45 -27.32 -12.48
C GLU A 42 16.99 -27.10 -12.07
N PHE A 43 16.24 -28.16 -11.87
CA PHE A 43 14.86 -28.07 -11.42
C PHE A 43 14.77 -27.43 -10.03
N GLY A 44 15.63 -27.84 -9.11
CA GLY A 44 15.68 -27.29 -7.75
C GLY A 44 15.95 -25.79 -7.76
N THR A 45 16.85 -25.34 -8.62
CA THR A 45 17.17 -23.91 -8.75
C THR A 45 15.97 -23.13 -9.25
N LYS A 46 15.28 -23.60 -10.29
CA LYS A 46 14.08 -22.96 -10.81
C LYS A 46 12.98 -22.90 -9.76
N LEU A 47 12.78 -23.97 -9.01
CA LEU A 47 11.75 -24.04 -7.98
C LEU A 47 12.06 -23.11 -6.82
N ALA A 48 13.31 -23.07 -6.36
CA ALA A 48 13.71 -22.19 -5.26
C ALA A 48 13.54 -20.72 -5.64
N ILE A 49 13.95 -20.35 -6.86
CA ILE A 49 13.78 -18.99 -7.36
C ILE A 49 12.28 -18.64 -7.46
N ALA A 50 11.46 -19.52 -8.01
CA ALA A 50 10.02 -19.29 -8.11
C ALA A 50 9.37 -19.11 -6.73
N ARG A 51 9.75 -19.91 -5.76
CA ARG A 51 9.27 -19.78 -4.38
C ARG A 51 9.70 -18.47 -3.74
N CYS A 52 10.93 -18.03 -4.02
CA CYS A 52 11.43 -16.74 -3.55
C CYS A 52 10.65 -15.59 -4.17
N GLU A 53 10.34 -15.67 -5.48
CA GLU A 53 9.52 -14.67 -6.16
C GLU A 53 8.12 -14.55 -5.56
N VAL A 54 7.51 -15.67 -5.17
CA VAL A 54 6.21 -15.66 -4.49
C VAL A 54 6.30 -14.91 -3.15
N LYS A 55 7.36 -15.14 -2.39
CA LYS A 55 7.56 -14.43 -1.12
C LYS A 55 7.72 -12.92 -1.32
N VAL A 56 8.50 -12.52 -2.32
CA VAL A 56 8.67 -11.10 -2.67
C VAL A 56 7.33 -10.48 -3.11
N ALA A 57 6.57 -11.20 -3.94
CA ALA A 57 5.26 -10.72 -4.40
C ALA A 57 4.29 -10.51 -3.24
N LYS A 58 4.28 -11.43 -2.26
CA LYS A 58 3.45 -11.28 -1.06
C LYS A 58 3.83 -10.04 -0.26
N LEU A 59 5.13 -9.77 -0.11
CA LEU A 59 5.60 -8.57 0.59
C LEU A 59 5.20 -7.30 -0.16
N LYS A 60 5.27 -7.32 -1.48
CA LYS A 60 4.82 -6.18 -2.30
C LYS A 60 3.34 -5.90 -2.09
N ILE A 61 2.51 -6.95 -2.06
CA ILE A 61 1.08 -6.81 -1.81
C ILE A 61 0.83 -6.21 -0.43
N GLN A 62 1.51 -6.71 0.60
CA GLN A 62 1.35 -6.21 1.97
C GLN A 62 1.74 -4.73 2.07
N ASN A 63 2.87 -4.35 1.49
CA ASN A 63 3.35 -2.97 1.53
C ASN A 63 2.42 -2.04 0.74
N ALA A 64 1.98 -2.46 -0.44
CA ALA A 64 1.06 -1.69 -1.27
C ALA A 64 -0.30 -1.53 -0.60
N SER A 65 -0.81 -2.59 0.03
CA SER A 65 -2.08 -2.57 0.74
C SER A 65 -2.02 -1.60 1.92
N ALA A 66 -0.95 -1.63 2.71
CA ALA A 66 -0.78 -0.72 3.84
C ALA A 66 -0.72 0.74 3.39
N ALA A 67 0.02 1.02 2.33
CA ALA A 67 0.13 2.37 1.76
C ALA A 67 -1.21 2.86 1.20
N TYR A 68 -1.93 1.98 0.51
CA TYR A 68 -3.25 2.29 -0.03
C TYR A 68 -4.24 2.62 1.07
N LEU A 69 -4.30 1.81 2.13
CA LEU A 69 -5.20 2.05 3.27
C LEU A 69 -4.89 3.37 3.97
N LYS A 70 -3.61 3.66 4.16
CA LYS A 70 -3.20 4.93 4.77
C LYS A 70 -3.63 6.12 3.93
N ALA A 71 -3.40 6.07 2.61
CA ALA A 71 -3.81 7.13 1.70
C ALA A 71 -5.33 7.30 1.66
N SER A 72 -6.08 6.19 1.72
CA SER A 72 -7.53 6.20 1.75
C SER A 72 -8.07 6.91 3.00
N VAL A 73 -7.50 6.62 4.16
CA VAL A 73 -7.88 7.29 5.43
C VAL A 73 -7.59 8.79 5.37
N GLU A 74 -6.43 9.17 4.84
CA GLU A 74 -6.06 10.58 4.68
C GLU A 74 -7.00 11.31 3.71
N ALA A 75 -7.37 10.65 2.61
CA ALA A 75 -8.32 11.21 1.65
C ALA A 75 -9.70 11.43 2.28
N ASP A 76 -10.19 10.48 3.07
CA ASP A 76 -11.47 10.60 3.77
C ASP A 76 -11.44 11.77 4.77
N LYS A 77 -10.36 11.92 5.50
CA LYS A 77 -10.20 13.06 6.44
C LYS A 77 -10.22 14.39 5.71
N ALA A 78 -9.53 14.49 4.59
CA ALA A 78 -9.49 15.70 3.78
C ALA A 78 -10.88 16.02 3.23
N GLN A 79 -11.63 15.02 2.78
CA GLN A 79 -12.99 15.20 2.28
C GLN A 79 -13.93 15.70 3.37
N ARG A 80 -13.86 15.11 4.57
CA ARG A 80 -14.67 15.57 5.71
C ARG A 80 -14.38 17.02 6.09
N LYS A 81 -13.11 17.39 6.08
CA LYS A 81 -12.70 18.77 6.36
C LYS A 81 -13.23 19.72 5.30
N TYR A 82 -13.13 19.32 4.05
CA TYR A 82 -13.67 20.12 2.93
C TYR A 82 -15.17 20.33 3.09
N ASP A 83 -15.93 19.27 3.35
CA ASP A 83 -17.39 19.36 3.51
C ASP A 83 -17.76 20.28 4.67
N LYS A 84 -17.06 20.17 5.78
CA LYS A 84 -17.29 21.00 6.96
C LYS A 84 -17.00 22.49 6.69
N MET A 85 -15.90 22.75 5.98
CA MET A 85 -15.53 24.14 5.64
C MET A 85 -16.50 24.73 4.62
N LYS A 86 -16.99 23.93 3.69
CA LYS A 86 -17.99 24.33 2.72
C LYS A 86 -19.29 24.74 3.41
N ASP A 87 -19.77 23.89 4.34
CA ASP A 87 -20.99 24.20 5.11
C ASP A 87 -20.84 25.51 5.90
N TYR A 88 -19.71 25.67 6.56
CA TYR A 88 -19.41 26.90 7.30
C TYR A 88 -19.44 28.13 6.40
N TYR A 89 -18.84 28.01 5.21
CA TYR A 89 -18.80 29.10 4.24
C TYR A 89 -20.21 29.48 3.78
N MET A 90 -21.05 28.48 3.45
CA MET A 90 -22.41 28.71 2.99
C MET A 90 -23.27 29.35 4.07
N ASP A 91 -23.13 28.91 5.33
CA ASP A 91 -23.84 29.52 6.45
C ASP A 91 -23.42 30.98 6.65
N ALA A 92 -22.13 31.28 6.49
CA ALA A 92 -21.63 32.63 6.62
C ALA A 92 -22.20 33.56 5.54
N VAL A 93 -22.32 33.06 4.31
CA VAL A 93 -22.94 33.80 3.20
C VAL A 93 -24.41 34.09 3.51
N ASP A 94 -25.15 33.11 3.99
CA ASP A 94 -26.56 33.28 4.35
C ASP A 94 -26.72 34.31 5.47
N GLN A 95 -25.89 34.28 6.48
CA GLN A 95 -25.90 35.24 7.58
C GLN A 95 -25.62 36.66 7.09
N PHE A 96 -24.71 36.79 6.14
CA PHE A 96 -24.37 38.09 5.54
C PHE A 96 -25.57 38.65 4.78
N ASP A 97 -26.25 37.83 3.97
CA ASP A 97 -27.43 38.24 3.22
C ASP A 97 -28.57 38.63 4.14
N ASP A 98 -28.85 37.85 5.19
CA ASP A 98 -29.86 38.15 6.18
C ASP A 98 -29.60 39.48 6.91
N ALA A 99 -28.35 39.72 7.27
CA ALA A 99 -27.94 40.95 7.92
C ALA A 99 -28.17 42.16 7.01
N ASN A 100 -27.88 42.04 5.72
CA ASN A 100 -28.11 43.12 4.75
C ASN A 100 -29.59 43.42 4.58
N VAL A 101 -30.43 42.38 4.52
CA VAL A 101 -31.89 42.54 4.46
C VAL A 101 -32.38 43.29 5.69
N GLU A 102 -31.91 42.92 6.87
CA GLU A 102 -32.28 43.60 8.12
C GLU A 102 -31.90 45.10 8.10
N VAL A 103 -30.70 45.42 7.62
CA VAL A 103 -30.27 46.82 7.47
C VAL A 103 -31.21 47.58 6.56
N GLU A 104 -31.58 47.03 5.40
CA GLU A 104 -32.48 47.64 4.46
C GLU A 104 -33.87 47.89 5.07
N GLU A 105 -34.40 46.91 5.82
CA GLU A 105 -35.70 47.07 6.49
C GLU A 105 -35.65 48.17 7.57
N LEU A 106 -34.58 48.25 8.33
CA LEU A 106 -34.42 49.30 9.33
C LEU A 106 -34.37 50.68 8.70
N ILE A 107 -33.65 50.83 7.60
CA ILE A 107 -33.59 52.09 6.86
C ILE A 107 -34.98 52.48 6.37
N LYS A 108 -35.75 51.54 5.82
CA LYS A 108 -37.11 51.81 5.35
C LYS A 108 -38.04 52.24 6.48
N SER A 109 -37.85 51.70 7.70
CA SER A 109 -38.71 51.98 8.84
C SER A 109 -38.57 53.41 9.36
N ILE A 110 -37.46 54.08 9.08
CA ILE A 110 -37.22 55.43 9.51
C ILE A 110 -37.44 56.50 8.42
N MET A 111 -37.78 56.04 7.24
CA MET A 111 -38.08 56.94 6.12
C MET A 111 -39.63 57.13 5.99
#